data_f25972eb82cdc26f87a99d709aa0e2e1
#
_entry.id   f25972eb82cdc26f87a99d709aa0e2e1
#
_cell.length_a   1.000
_cell.length_b   1.000
_cell.length_c   1.000
_cell.angle_alpha   90.00
_cell.angle_beta   90.00
_cell.angle_gamma   90.00
#
_symmetry.space_group_name_H-M   'P 1'
#
loop_
_entity.id
_entity.type
_entity.pdbx_description
1 polymer ?
#
loop_
_entity_poly.entity_id
_entity_poly.type
_entity_poly.pdbx_seq_one_letter_code
_entity_poly.pdbx_strand_id
1 'polypeptide(L)'
;MKSTNWWKYLLAVLVVGASGVIFMGFSTYKDAPPKPDYISPSGVEIVQRAAVERGQLVFQKYALMEYGSMFGDGAARGPDFTAEALHRIAVEMNDYYGRQVTNNNLDELSQIEKDGISIRVKRELKANRYDGERNIVVLTEGQAYAAERLVEYYSSKFKGDH
;
A
#
# COMPACT_ATOMS: atom_id res chain seq x y z
N MET A 1 -30.26 -32.69 -46.11
CA MET A 1 -29.70 -31.57 -45.36
C MET A 1 -28.46 -32.02 -44.61
N LYS A 2 -27.24 -31.53 -44.96
CA LYS A 2 -26.01 -31.82 -44.18
C LYS A 2 -26.16 -31.12 -42.82
N SER A 3 -26.26 -31.88 -41.76
CA SER A 3 -26.23 -31.29 -40.40
C SER A 3 -24.86 -30.62 -40.21
N THR A 4 -24.84 -29.35 -40.30
CA THR A 4 -23.61 -28.56 -40.03
C THR A 4 -23.24 -28.77 -38.60
N ASN A 5 -22.08 -29.38 -38.33
CA ASN A 5 -21.60 -29.67 -36.95
C ASN A 5 -21.18 -28.38 -36.23
N TRP A 6 -22.04 -27.37 -36.25
CA TRP A 6 -21.79 -26.05 -35.67
C TRP A 6 -21.44 -26.09 -34.17
N TRP A 7 -21.94 -27.11 -33.47
CA TRP A 7 -21.64 -27.34 -32.06
C TRP A 7 -20.15 -27.60 -31.81
N LYS A 8 -19.40 -28.12 -32.78
CA LYS A 8 -17.95 -28.34 -32.68
C LYS A 8 -17.20 -27.00 -32.67
N TYR A 9 -17.65 -26.04 -33.47
CA TYR A 9 -17.09 -24.70 -33.48
C TYR A 9 -17.41 -23.96 -32.17
N LEU A 10 -18.63 -24.12 -31.69
CA LEU A 10 -19.02 -23.57 -30.38
C LEU A 10 -18.17 -24.17 -29.25
N LEU A 11 -17.98 -25.49 -29.23
CA LEU A 11 -17.12 -26.16 -28.27
C LEU A 11 -15.68 -25.68 -28.37
N ALA A 12 -15.15 -25.53 -29.57
CA ALA A 12 -13.78 -25.02 -29.77
C ALA A 12 -13.60 -23.60 -29.19
N VAL A 13 -14.54 -22.72 -29.49
CA VAL A 13 -14.53 -21.34 -28.95
C VAL A 13 -14.61 -21.34 -27.42
N LEU A 14 -15.47 -22.20 -26.86
CA LEU A 14 -15.64 -22.31 -25.41
C LEU A 14 -14.37 -22.82 -24.74
N VAL A 15 -13.72 -23.84 -25.32
CA VAL A 15 -12.46 -24.38 -24.79
C VAL A 15 -11.33 -23.35 -24.88
N VAL A 16 -11.20 -22.64 -25.99
CA VAL A 16 -10.19 -21.59 -26.14
C VAL A 16 -10.44 -20.44 -25.16
N GLY A 17 -11.70 -20.01 -25.03
CA GLY A 17 -12.08 -18.96 -24.09
C GLY A 17 -11.83 -19.37 -22.62
N ALA A 18 -12.24 -20.58 -22.25
CA ALA A 18 -11.99 -21.10 -20.89
C ALA A 18 -10.50 -21.22 -20.59
N SER A 19 -9.70 -21.71 -21.54
CA SER A 19 -8.24 -21.79 -21.40
C SER A 19 -7.61 -20.41 -21.19
N GLY A 20 -8.07 -19.41 -21.93
CA GLY A 20 -7.61 -18.01 -21.79
C GLY A 20 -7.93 -17.44 -20.40
N VAL A 21 -9.14 -17.66 -19.90
CA VAL A 21 -9.54 -17.20 -18.55
C VAL A 21 -8.73 -17.90 -17.46
N ILE A 22 -8.53 -19.21 -17.57
CA ILE A 22 -7.72 -19.99 -16.62
C ILE A 22 -6.27 -19.50 -16.63
N PHE A 23 -5.70 -19.28 -17.82
CA PHE A 23 -4.34 -18.76 -17.95
C PHE A 23 -4.19 -17.36 -17.32
N MET A 24 -5.13 -16.45 -17.61
CA MET A 24 -5.12 -15.10 -17.01
C MET A 24 -5.27 -15.16 -15.49
N GLY A 25 -6.19 -15.98 -14.98
CA GLY A 25 -6.38 -16.16 -13.55
C GLY A 25 -5.11 -16.69 -12.85
N PHE A 26 -4.45 -17.68 -13.45
CA PHE A 26 -3.20 -18.22 -12.94
C PHE A 26 -2.06 -17.16 -12.95
N SER A 27 -1.91 -16.45 -14.07
CA SER A 27 -0.92 -15.35 -14.17
C SER A 27 -1.17 -14.26 -13.13
N THR A 28 -2.40 -13.81 -12.98
CA THR A 28 -2.78 -12.79 -11.99
C THR A 28 -2.46 -13.25 -10.56
N TYR A 29 -2.74 -14.52 -10.26
CA TYR A 29 -2.44 -15.07 -8.93
C TYR A 29 -0.93 -15.18 -8.68
N LYS A 30 -0.17 -15.63 -9.68
CA LYS A 30 1.29 -15.77 -9.59
C LYS A 30 2.00 -14.43 -9.43
N ASP A 31 1.51 -13.41 -10.15
CA ASP A 31 2.10 -12.07 -10.18
C ASP A 31 1.47 -11.12 -9.14
N ALA A 32 0.66 -11.68 -8.20
CA ALA A 32 0.07 -10.90 -7.13
C ALA A 32 1.15 -10.21 -6.27
N PRO A 33 0.96 -8.95 -5.88
CA PRO A 33 1.90 -8.24 -5.03
C PRO A 33 2.16 -8.99 -3.73
N PRO A 34 3.42 -9.05 -3.26
CA PRO A 34 3.73 -9.69 -1.99
C PRO A 34 3.08 -8.93 -0.84
N LYS A 35 2.75 -9.66 0.22
CA LYS A 35 2.28 -9.09 1.50
C LYS A 35 3.35 -9.35 2.54
N PRO A 36 4.33 -8.46 2.68
CA PRO A 36 5.43 -8.63 3.63
C PRO A 36 5.05 -8.22 5.05
N ASP A 37 5.86 -8.64 6.01
CA ASP A 37 5.95 -7.97 7.29
C ASP A 37 6.85 -6.74 7.17
N TYR A 38 6.49 -5.65 7.87
CA TYR A 38 7.27 -4.42 7.89
C TYR A 38 8.00 -4.34 9.22
N ILE A 39 9.32 -4.27 9.14
CA ILE A 39 10.20 -4.23 10.32
C ILE A 39 11.00 -2.93 10.37
N SER A 40 11.28 -2.45 11.58
CA SER A 40 12.21 -1.34 11.80
C SER A 40 13.66 -1.78 11.52
N PRO A 41 14.61 -0.84 11.41
CA PRO A 41 16.03 -1.19 11.31
C PRO A 41 16.57 -1.96 12.51
N SER A 42 15.94 -1.80 13.68
CA SER A 42 16.26 -2.55 14.91
C SER A 42 15.65 -3.95 14.94
N GLY A 43 14.87 -4.36 13.91
CA GLY A 43 14.23 -5.66 13.83
C GLY A 43 12.88 -5.77 14.55
N VAL A 44 12.33 -4.65 15.04
CA VAL A 44 11.00 -4.61 15.66
C VAL A 44 9.94 -4.64 14.57
N GLU A 45 8.93 -5.50 14.70
CA GLU A 45 7.78 -5.54 13.80
C GLU A 45 6.91 -4.29 14.00
N ILE A 46 6.71 -3.52 12.92
CA ILE A 46 5.87 -2.33 12.90
C ILE A 46 4.47 -2.68 12.37
N VAL A 47 4.40 -3.41 11.25
CA VAL A 47 3.13 -3.86 10.67
C VAL A 47 3.27 -5.32 10.25
N GLN A 48 2.43 -6.17 10.83
CA GLN A 48 2.39 -7.59 10.52
C GLN A 48 1.54 -7.87 9.27
N ARG A 49 1.98 -8.79 8.44
CA ARG A 49 1.20 -9.33 7.33
C ARG A 49 -0.22 -9.74 7.76
N ALA A 50 -0.33 -10.44 8.89
CA ALA A 50 -1.62 -10.86 9.42
C ALA A 50 -2.56 -9.69 9.76
N ALA A 51 -2.02 -8.53 10.16
CA ALA A 51 -2.80 -7.32 10.38
C ALA A 51 -3.31 -6.73 9.05
N VAL A 52 -2.48 -6.73 8.01
CA VAL A 52 -2.88 -6.29 6.66
C VAL A 52 -4.00 -7.20 6.11
N GLU A 53 -3.86 -8.51 6.24
CA GLU A 53 -4.87 -9.48 5.77
C GLU A 53 -6.20 -9.31 6.53
N ARG A 54 -6.17 -9.13 7.85
CA ARG A 54 -7.37 -8.81 8.63
C ARG A 54 -8.01 -7.50 8.19
N GLY A 55 -7.20 -6.46 7.94
CA GLY A 55 -7.68 -5.17 7.44
C GLY A 55 -8.40 -5.31 6.10
N GLN A 56 -7.86 -6.09 5.17
CA GLN A 56 -8.51 -6.37 3.88
C GLN A 56 -9.87 -7.07 4.05
N LEU A 57 -9.95 -8.05 4.95
CA LEU A 57 -11.23 -8.72 5.24
C LEU A 57 -12.27 -7.76 5.82
N VAL A 58 -11.87 -6.87 6.72
CA VAL A 58 -12.74 -5.83 7.27
C VAL A 58 -13.20 -4.86 6.18
N PHE A 59 -12.27 -4.39 5.34
CA PHE A 59 -12.55 -3.50 4.24
C PHE A 59 -13.61 -4.08 3.28
N GLN A 60 -13.44 -5.35 2.91
CA GLN A 60 -14.39 -6.08 2.06
C GLN A 60 -15.72 -6.34 2.74
N LYS A 61 -15.68 -6.81 4.01
CA LYS A 61 -16.90 -7.17 4.76
C LYS A 61 -17.85 -6.00 4.95
N TYR A 62 -17.32 -4.80 5.16
CA TYR A 62 -18.12 -3.59 5.42
C TYR A 62 -18.27 -2.71 4.18
N ALA A 63 -17.88 -3.19 2.99
CA ALA A 63 -17.96 -2.46 1.72
C ALA A 63 -17.35 -1.05 1.80
N LEU A 64 -16.21 -0.90 2.50
CA LEU A 64 -15.59 0.40 2.75
C LEU A 64 -15.12 1.09 1.47
N MET A 65 -15.08 0.38 0.34
CA MET A 65 -14.83 0.95 -0.98
C MET A 65 -15.90 1.98 -1.43
N GLU A 66 -17.08 1.99 -0.79
CA GLU A 66 -18.09 3.02 -1.05
C GLU A 66 -17.69 4.37 -0.43
N TYR A 67 -16.83 4.36 0.60
CA TYR A 67 -16.40 5.53 1.36
C TYR A 67 -15.02 6.06 0.97
N GLY A 68 -14.29 5.34 0.12
CA GLY A 68 -12.99 5.72 -0.38
C GLY A 68 -12.37 4.65 -1.25
N SER A 69 -11.34 5.01 -2.00
CA SER A 69 -10.62 4.09 -2.88
C SER A 69 -9.31 3.60 -2.27
N MET A 70 -8.81 2.50 -2.81
CA MET A 70 -7.45 2.03 -2.62
C MET A 70 -6.76 2.03 -3.99
N PHE A 71 -5.52 2.52 -4.06
CA PHE A 71 -4.72 2.58 -5.30
C PHE A 71 -5.34 3.41 -6.44
N GLY A 72 -6.17 4.40 -6.14
CA GLY A 72 -6.81 5.24 -7.15
C GLY A 72 -7.94 4.55 -7.92
N ASP A 73 -8.46 3.45 -7.42
CA ASP A 73 -9.43 2.57 -8.10
C ASP A 73 -10.87 3.12 -8.12
N GLY A 74 -11.00 4.46 -8.02
CA GLY A 74 -12.16 5.15 -8.52
C GLY A 74 -13.44 5.06 -7.70
N ALA A 75 -13.39 5.17 -6.38
CA ALA A 75 -14.58 5.54 -5.65
C ALA A 75 -14.97 6.97 -6.05
N ALA A 76 -16.16 7.15 -6.61
CA ALA A 76 -16.69 8.48 -6.98
C ALA A 76 -16.92 9.38 -5.75
N ARG A 77 -16.83 8.82 -4.55
CA ARG A 77 -17.05 9.50 -3.27
C ARG A 77 -15.97 9.08 -2.28
N GLY A 78 -15.40 10.06 -1.61
CA GLY A 78 -14.40 9.84 -0.56
C GLY A 78 -12.94 9.92 -1.01
N PRO A 79 -11.99 9.89 -0.06
CA PRO A 79 -10.56 10.01 -0.33
C PRO A 79 -10.00 8.72 -0.94
N ASP A 80 -8.85 8.83 -1.59
CA ASP A 80 -7.98 7.69 -1.83
C ASP A 80 -7.16 7.44 -0.56
N PHE A 81 -7.46 6.35 0.14
CA PHE A 81 -6.79 6.00 1.39
C PHE A 81 -5.30 5.73 1.20
N THR A 82 -4.90 5.22 0.03
CA THR A 82 -3.48 4.99 -0.29
C THR A 82 -2.74 6.32 -0.46
N ALA A 83 -3.34 7.27 -1.18
CA ALA A 83 -2.76 8.60 -1.36
C ALA A 83 -2.73 9.39 -0.04
N GLU A 84 -3.79 9.31 0.78
CA GLU A 84 -3.83 9.94 2.10
C GLU A 84 -2.72 9.36 3.01
N ALA A 85 -2.60 8.04 3.08
CA ALA A 85 -1.57 7.38 3.88
C ALA A 85 -0.15 7.76 3.41
N LEU A 86 0.11 7.74 2.10
CA LEU A 86 1.40 8.09 1.55
C LEU A 86 1.76 9.56 1.83
N HIS A 87 0.80 10.46 1.68
CA HIS A 87 0.99 11.88 2.00
C HIS A 87 1.36 12.06 3.48
N ARG A 88 0.62 11.42 4.39
CA ARG A 88 0.89 11.49 5.83
C ARG A 88 2.25 10.91 6.19
N ILE A 89 2.60 9.76 5.65
CA ILE A 89 3.93 9.18 5.84
C ILE A 89 5.01 10.19 5.42
N ALA A 90 4.85 10.85 4.27
CA ALA A 90 5.81 11.85 3.82
C ALA A 90 5.89 13.06 4.77
N VAL A 91 4.77 13.53 5.30
CA VAL A 91 4.73 14.63 6.27
C VAL A 91 5.45 14.23 7.57
N GLU A 92 5.11 13.08 8.16
CA GLU A 92 5.72 12.60 9.40
C GLU A 92 7.23 12.32 9.23
N MET A 93 7.65 11.81 8.08
CA MET A 93 9.08 11.67 7.78
C MET A 93 9.81 13.00 7.68
N ASN A 94 9.20 14.02 7.06
CA ASN A 94 9.77 15.37 7.01
C ASN A 94 9.89 15.96 8.42
N ASP A 95 8.88 15.79 9.27
CA ASP A 95 8.91 16.21 10.67
C ASP A 95 10.04 15.51 11.44
N TYR A 96 10.11 14.18 11.31
CA TYR A 96 11.16 13.37 11.96
C TYR A 96 12.56 13.84 11.61
N TYR A 97 12.88 14.01 10.33
CA TYR A 97 14.19 14.47 9.90
C TYR A 97 14.44 15.95 10.20
N GLY A 98 13.40 16.78 10.15
CA GLY A 98 13.49 18.18 10.54
C GLY A 98 13.90 18.36 11.99
N ARG A 99 13.28 17.60 12.90
CA ARG A 99 13.63 17.57 14.33
C ARG A 99 15.06 17.14 14.59
N GLN A 100 15.59 16.21 13.80
CA GLN A 100 16.97 15.77 13.93
C GLN A 100 17.98 16.87 13.53
N VAL A 101 17.64 17.71 12.55
CA VAL A 101 18.53 18.79 12.08
C VAL A 101 18.54 19.97 13.06
N THR A 102 17.38 20.30 13.64
CA THR A 102 17.18 21.53 14.44
C THR A 102 17.01 21.28 15.94
N ASN A 103 17.38 20.09 16.44
CA ASN A 103 17.18 19.72 17.85
C ASN A 103 15.74 20.03 18.36
N ASN A 104 14.73 19.67 17.54
CA ASN A 104 13.29 19.82 17.79
C ASN A 104 12.67 21.21 17.53
N ASN A 105 13.41 22.18 17.00
CA ASN A 105 12.84 23.48 16.63
C ASN A 105 12.67 23.61 15.11
N LEU A 106 11.53 23.14 14.58
CA LEU A 106 11.26 23.10 13.12
C LEU A 106 11.22 24.50 12.47
N ASP A 107 10.95 25.57 13.24
CA ASP A 107 10.88 26.94 12.75
C ASP A 107 12.25 27.47 12.34
N GLU A 108 13.32 26.87 12.85
CA GLU A 108 14.71 27.23 12.53
C GLU A 108 15.21 26.64 11.22
N LEU A 109 14.44 25.73 10.57
CA LEU A 109 14.83 25.14 9.30
C LEU A 109 14.91 26.17 8.18
N SER A 110 16.08 26.32 7.61
CA SER A 110 16.28 27.10 6.38
C SER A 110 15.58 26.40 5.19
N GLN A 111 15.32 27.15 4.10
CA GLN A 111 14.71 26.58 2.90
C GLN A 111 15.58 25.47 2.29
N ILE A 112 16.89 25.62 2.29
CA ILE A 112 17.83 24.61 1.76
C ILE A 112 17.72 23.31 2.55
N GLU A 113 17.61 23.36 3.86
CA GLU A 113 17.45 22.18 4.70
C GLU A 113 16.09 21.49 4.47
N LYS A 114 15.02 22.26 4.35
CA LYS A 114 13.68 21.74 3.99
C LYS A 114 13.71 21.02 2.66
N ASP A 115 14.34 21.60 1.65
CA ASP A 115 14.46 20.98 0.34
C ASP A 115 15.32 19.71 0.40
N GLY A 116 16.42 19.73 1.15
CA GLY A 116 17.29 18.56 1.37
C GLY A 116 16.55 17.41 2.04
N ILE A 117 15.77 17.68 3.09
CA ILE A 117 14.94 16.70 3.80
C ILE A 117 13.88 16.12 2.85
N SER A 118 13.20 16.98 2.09
CA SER A 118 12.17 16.55 1.13
C SER A 118 12.74 15.61 0.04
N ILE A 119 13.94 15.92 -0.47
CA ILE A 119 14.65 15.05 -1.41
C ILE A 119 14.99 13.71 -0.78
N ARG A 120 15.47 13.70 0.46
CA ARG A 120 15.77 12.48 1.22
C ARG A 120 14.53 11.62 1.39
N VAL A 121 13.43 12.20 1.89
CA VAL A 121 12.14 11.51 2.07
C VAL A 121 11.66 10.90 0.77
N LYS A 122 11.67 11.67 -0.33
CA LYS A 122 11.27 11.19 -1.65
C LYS A 122 12.11 10.02 -2.14
N ARG A 123 13.41 10.04 -1.89
CA ARG A 123 14.33 8.95 -2.23
C ARG A 123 14.05 7.70 -1.41
N GLU A 124 13.83 7.85 -0.10
CA GLU A 124 13.55 6.73 0.80
C GLU A 124 12.22 6.06 0.50
N LEU A 125 11.17 6.83 0.17
CA LEU A 125 9.86 6.31 -0.22
C LEU A 125 9.89 5.57 -1.56
N LYS A 126 10.81 5.92 -2.47
CA LYS A 126 10.96 5.25 -3.77
C LYS A 126 11.90 4.05 -3.75
N ALA A 127 12.69 3.88 -2.69
CA ALA A 127 13.65 2.79 -2.61
C ALA A 127 12.91 1.46 -2.37
N ASN A 128 13.18 0.47 -3.24
CA ASN A 128 12.71 -0.89 -2.99
C ASN A 128 13.56 -1.53 -1.89
N ARG A 129 12.92 -1.84 -0.75
CA ARG A 129 13.53 -2.46 0.43
C ARG A 129 12.94 -3.84 0.74
N TYR A 130 12.24 -4.40 -0.23
CA TYR A 130 11.63 -5.71 -0.09
C TYR A 130 12.68 -6.82 -0.20
N ASP A 131 12.74 -7.66 0.81
CA ASP A 131 13.50 -8.90 0.84
C ASP A 131 12.56 -10.06 0.50
N GLY A 132 12.70 -10.59 -0.71
CA GLY A 132 11.83 -11.67 -1.22
C GLY A 132 12.08 -13.02 -0.56
N GLU A 133 13.27 -13.28 0.00
CA GLU A 133 13.58 -14.56 0.66
C GLU A 133 12.88 -14.64 2.03
N ARG A 134 12.88 -13.52 2.75
CA ARG A 134 12.27 -13.44 4.08
C ARG A 134 10.83 -12.94 4.05
N ASN A 135 10.37 -12.42 2.91
CA ASN A 135 9.08 -11.76 2.75
C ASN A 135 8.89 -10.60 3.75
N ILE A 136 9.88 -9.75 3.87
CA ILE A 136 9.90 -8.58 4.75
C ILE A 136 10.26 -7.31 3.99
N VAL A 137 9.83 -6.16 4.52
CA VAL A 137 10.33 -4.84 4.13
C VAL A 137 11.03 -4.21 5.33
N VAL A 138 12.31 -3.87 5.17
CA VAL A 138 13.07 -3.16 6.19
C VAL A 138 12.85 -1.66 6.01
N LEU A 139 12.13 -1.05 6.93
CA LEU A 139 11.85 0.39 6.94
C LEU A 139 13.11 1.18 7.32
N THR A 140 13.16 2.47 6.93
CA THR A 140 14.10 3.41 7.54
C THR A 140 13.57 3.88 8.89
N GLU A 141 14.41 4.52 9.71
CA GLU A 141 13.98 5.10 10.99
C GLU A 141 12.82 6.09 10.79
N GLY A 142 12.92 6.97 9.78
CA GLY A 142 11.85 7.90 9.45
C GLY A 142 10.58 7.21 8.99
N GLN A 143 10.68 6.12 8.22
CA GLN A 143 9.52 5.34 7.80
C GLN A 143 8.88 4.59 8.98
N ALA A 144 9.67 4.03 9.88
CA ALA A 144 9.17 3.35 11.08
C ALA A 144 8.41 4.34 11.98
N TYR A 145 9.01 5.50 12.27
CA TYR A 145 8.36 6.57 13.00
C TYR A 145 7.03 7.00 12.35
N ALA A 146 7.04 7.26 11.04
CA ALA A 146 5.85 7.67 10.30
C ALA A 146 4.75 6.59 10.33
N ALA A 147 5.11 5.31 10.26
CA ALA A 147 4.15 4.21 10.33
C ALA A 147 3.45 4.13 11.69
N GLU A 148 4.17 4.32 12.80
CA GLU A 148 3.59 4.38 14.13
C GLU A 148 2.61 5.55 14.26
N ARG A 149 2.99 6.75 13.79
CA ARG A 149 2.12 7.94 13.79
C ARG A 149 0.87 7.74 12.94
N LEU A 150 1.00 7.02 11.81
CA LEU A 150 -0.13 6.69 10.94
C LEU A 150 -1.14 5.76 11.65
N VAL A 151 -0.66 4.78 12.40
CA VAL A 151 -1.51 3.90 13.23
C VAL A 151 -2.27 4.70 14.28
N GLU A 152 -1.60 5.62 14.98
CA GLU A 152 -2.24 6.52 15.94
C GLU A 152 -3.32 7.37 15.28
N TYR A 153 -3.01 7.99 14.13
CA TYR A 153 -3.95 8.82 13.39
C TYR A 153 -5.23 8.06 13.01
N TYR A 154 -5.10 6.89 12.37
CA TYR A 154 -6.28 6.13 11.99
C TYR A 154 -7.02 5.56 13.21
N SER A 155 -6.30 5.19 14.27
CA SER A 155 -6.93 4.72 15.50
C SER A 155 -7.80 5.80 16.16
N SER A 156 -7.34 7.06 16.20
CA SER A 156 -8.13 8.18 16.72
C SER A 156 -9.31 8.52 15.81
N LYS A 157 -9.08 8.57 14.49
CA LYS A 157 -10.10 8.88 13.48
C LYS A 157 -11.29 7.90 13.54
N PHE A 158 -11.02 6.61 13.76
CA PHE A 158 -12.08 5.60 13.81
C PHE A 158 -12.69 5.37 15.20
N LYS A 159 -12.05 5.84 16.27
CA LYS A 159 -12.63 5.82 17.63
C LYS A 159 -13.59 6.98 17.91
N GLY A 160 -13.65 7.98 17.01
CA GLY A 160 -14.54 9.13 17.19
C GLY A 160 -14.07 10.14 18.24
N ASP A 161 -12.81 10.09 18.63
CA ASP A 161 -12.18 11.11 19.47
C ASP A 161 -11.87 12.35 18.59
N HIS A 162 -12.91 13.20 18.43
CA HIS A 162 -12.82 14.51 17.77
C HIS A 162 -12.92 15.61 18.80
#